data_0a4c6d4e0b9197f86c837791433cc669
#
_entry.id   0a4c6d4e0b9197f86c837791433cc669
#
_cell.length_a   1.000
_cell.length_b   1.000
_cell.length_c   1.000
_cell.angle_alpha   90.00
_cell.angle_beta   90.00
_cell.angle_gamma   90.00
#
_symmetry.space_group_name_H-M   'P 1'
#
loop_
_entity.id
_entity.type
_entity.pdbx_description
1 polymer ?
#
loop_
_entity_poly.entity_id
_entity_poly.type
_entity_poly.pdbx_seq_one_letter_code
_entity_poly.pdbx_strand_id
1 'polypeptide(L)'
;MTTTELAVSASGLVKTFGDFTAVDGIDLEIRRGEVFGVLGPNGAGKTTTLKMLATLLPIDAGKAEIFGVDVKAHPHQVRQLVGVTGQYASVDENLTATENLVLFGRLLGMSGKAARAASEELLESFGLQEAAKRQISKFSGGMRRRLDLAASLLSRPPLIFLDEPTTGLDPRTRGQMWDTIRTLVAGGSTVLLTTQYLDEADQLADRIAVIDRGVKVAEGTSEQLKTSVGNSTLHLRLSDKTQVATAAAVVEKVTGERPVLTPEAGGVNVSLADADRAADVLIGLRHAGISITTANVQQPTLDEVFLALTGHGTESSENPAENPAETRTDIRTEEVA
;
A
#
# COMPACT_ATOMS: atom_id res chain seq x y z
N MET A 1 -19.21 11.04 23.28
CA MET A 1 -18.76 10.44 22.02
C MET A 1 -18.14 11.54 21.21
N THR A 2 -16.82 11.65 21.16
CA THR A 2 -16.10 12.61 20.32
C THR A 2 -16.38 12.25 18.86
N THR A 3 -17.09 13.10 18.17
CA THR A 3 -17.29 13.00 16.71
C THR A 3 -15.88 13.02 16.09
N THR A 4 -15.39 11.89 15.65
CA THR A 4 -14.10 11.82 14.93
C THR A 4 -14.30 12.63 13.65
N GLU A 5 -13.69 13.81 13.57
CA GLU A 5 -13.84 14.66 12.39
C GLU A 5 -13.18 13.96 11.19
N LEU A 6 -13.95 13.78 10.11
CA LEU A 6 -13.46 13.18 8.89
C LEU A 6 -12.56 14.15 8.12
N ALA A 7 -11.49 13.63 7.54
CA ALA A 7 -10.68 14.32 6.55
C ALA A 7 -11.29 14.18 5.15
N VAL A 8 -11.83 12.99 4.85
CA VAL A 8 -12.55 12.70 3.60
C VAL A 8 -13.87 12.03 3.94
N SER A 9 -14.95 12.52 3.34
CA SER A 9 -16.26 11.86 3.31
C SER A 9 -16.70 11.78 1.86
N ALA A 10 -16.88 10.56 1.35
CA ALA A 10 -17.33 10.32 -0.02
C ALA A 10 -18.41 9.26 -0.03
N SER A 11 -19.46 9.48 -0.83
CA SER A 11 -20.58 8.56 -0.95
C SER A 11 -21.04 8.41 -2.39
N GLY A 12 -21.18 7.15 -2.83
CA GLY A 12 -21.69 6.77 -4.14
C GLY A 12 -20.86 7.33 -5.29
N LEU A 13 -19.53 7.41 -5.17
CA LEU A 13 -18.66 7.97 -6.21
C LEU A 13 -18.75 7.15 -7.49
N VAL A 14 -19.04 7.81 -8.60
CA VAL A 14 -19.07 7.20 -9.93
C VAL A 14 -18.21 7.99 -10.89
N LYS A 15 -17.44 7.26 -11.72
CA LYS A 15 -16.69 7.80 -12.85
C LYS A 15 -16.75 6.87 -14.05
N THR A 16 -17.20 7.42 -15.18
CA THR A 16 -17.33 6.73 -16.46
C THR A 16 -16.45 7.37 -17.52
N PHE A 17 -15.82 6.57 -18.36
CA PHE A 17 -15.06 6.99 -19.54
C PHE A 17 -15.61 6.27 -20.78
N GLY A 18 -16.42 6.98 -21.59
CA GLY A 18 -17.18 6.34 -22.66
C GLY A 18 -18.12 5.27 -22.10
N ASP A 19 -17.97 4.04 -22.56
CA ASP A 19 -18.78 2.89 -22.10
C ASP A 19 -18.17 2.16 -20.88
N PHE A 20 -17.00 2.60 -20.40
CA PHE A 20 -16.28 1.97 -19.29
C PHE A 20 -16.50 2.72 -17.97
N THR A 21 -17.08 2.06 -16.97
CA THR A 21 -17.23 2.59 -15.61
C THR A 21 -16.00 2.21 -14.79
N ALA A 22 -15.15 3.20 -14.52
CA ALA A 22 -13.89 3.00 -13.78
C ALA A 22 -14.07 3.04 -12.25
N VAL A 23 -15.11 3.72 -11.77
CA VAL A 23 -15.50 3.80 -10.36
C VAL A 23 -17.01 3.69 -10.31
N ASP A 24 -17.54 2.77 -9.52
CA ASP A 24 -18.95 2.41 -9.48
C ASP A 24 -19.46 2.34 -8.04
N GLY A 25 -19.92 3.49 -7.54
CA GLY A 25 -20.58 3.59 -6.24
C GLY A 25 -19.64 3.47 -5.03
N ILE A 26 -18.41 3.99 -5.11
CA ILE A 26 -17.45 3.90 -3.98
C ILE A 26 -17.82 4.88 -2.86
N ASP A 27 -17.91 4.35 -1.63
CA ASP A 27 -18.03 5.10 -0.38
C ASP A 27 -16.71 5.04 0.38
N LEU A 28 -16.22 6.19 0.89
CA LEU A 28 -14.99 6.30 1.69
C LEU A 28 -15.19 7.26 2.85
N GLU A 29 -14.74 6.85 4.04
CA GLU A 29 -14.65 7.69 5.23
C GLU A 29 -13.23 7.61 5.79
N ILE A 30 -12.49 8.72 5.71
CA ILE A 30 -11.11 8.82 6.19
C ILE A 30 -11.05 9.76 7.38
N ARG A 31 -10.49 9.28 8.48
CA ARG A 31 -10.35 10.06 9.71
C ARG A 31 -9.14 10.97 9.64
N ARG A 32 -9.17 12.06 10.37
CA ARG A 32 -8.00 12.94 10.49
C ARG A 32 -6.85 12.22 11.18
N GLY A 33 -5.63 12.38 10.64
CA GLY A 33 -4.40 11.84 11.21
C GLY A 33 -4.22 10.34 11.03
N GLU A 34 -4.98 9.68 10.10
CA GLU A 34 -4.74 8.28 9.76
C GLU A 34 -4.02 8.15 8.41
N VAL A 35 -3.36 7.01 8.22
CA VAL A 35 -2.96 6.50 6.91
C VAL A 35 -4.07 5.60 6.39
N PHE A 36 -4.76 6.02 5.34
CA PHE A 36 -5.80 5.23 4.70
C PHE A 36 -5.29 4.65 3.38
N GLY A 37 -5.23 3.32 3.30
CA GLY A 37 -4.79 2.59 2.12
C GLY A 37 -5.95 2.26 1.17
N VAL A 38 -5.79 2.53 -0.12
CA VAL A 38 -6.68 2.05 -1.18
C VAL A 38 -5.93 0.98 -1.96
N LEU A 39 -6.24 -0.28 -1.67
CA LEU A 39 -5.58 -1.47 -2.21
C LEU A 39 -6.37 -2.04 -3.38
N GLY A 40 -5.71 -2.53 -4.41
CA GLY A 40 -6.34 -3.22 -5.53
C GLY A 40 -5.41 -3.39 -6.73
N PRO A 41 -5.77 -4.21 -7.73
CA PRO A 41 -4.95 -4.43 -8.91
C PRO A 41 -4.92 -3.22 -9.83
N ASN A 42 -4.09 -3.29 -10.87
CA ASN A 42 -4.08 -2.28 -11.92
C ASN A 42 -5.44 -2.22 -12.61
N GLY A 43 -5.93 -1.02 -12.86
CA GLY A 43 -7.27 -0.82 -13.45
C GLY A 43 -8.45 -0.93 -12.48
N ALA A 44 -8.25 -1.21 -11.19
CA ALA A 44 -9.33 -1.33 -10.20
C ALA A 44 -10.09 -0.02 -9.91
N GLY A 45 -9.60 1.15 -10.37
CA GLY A 45 -10.22 2.44 -10.11
C GLY A 45 -9.53 3.29 -9.02
N LYS A 46 -8.44 2.81 -8.41
CA LYS A 46 -7.70 3.50 -7.32
C LYS A 46 -7.28 4.92 -7.68
N THR A 47 -6.45 5.07 -8.72
CA THR A 47 -5.97 6.36 -9.23
C THR A 47 -7.13 7.27 -9.67
N THR A 48 -8.18 6.71 -10.25
CA THR A 48 -9.37 7.46 -10.67
C THR A 48 -10.09 8.04 -9.45
N THR A 49 -10.30 7.24 -8.41
CA THR A 49 -10.91 7.67 -7.13
C THR A 49 -10.08 8.78 -6.49
N LEU A 50 -8.75 8.59 -6.39
CA LEU A 50 -7.85 9.61 -5.87
C LEU A 50 -7.93 10.91 -6.67
N LYS A 51 -7.90 10.85 -8.01
CA LYS A 51 -7.98 12.03 -8.88
C LYS A 51 -9.30 12.78 -8.77
N MET A 52 -10.42 12.09 -8.54
CA MET A 52 -11.71 12.73 -8.26
C MET A 52 -11.67 13.51 -6.94
N LEU A 53 -11.19 12.91 -5.86
CA LEU A 53 -11.05 13.56 -4.55
C LEU A 53 -10.07 14.74 -4.60
N ALA A 54 -9.01 14.62 -5.39
CA ALA A 54 -8.02 15.68 -5.61
C ALA A 54 -8.48 16.80 -6.57
N THR A 55 -9.73 16.78 -7.04
CA THR A 55 -10.27 17.73 -8.02
C THR A 55 -9.59 17.71 -9.40
N LEU A 56 -8.85 16.66 -9.72
CA LEU A 56 -8.16 16.47 -11.00
C LEU A 56 -9.06 15.83 -12.06
N LEU A 57 -10.13 15.14 -11.63
CA LEU A 57 -11.18 14.58 -12.48
C LEU A 57 -12.56 14.97 -11.93
N PRO A 58 -13.52 15.29 -12.81
CA PRO A 58 -14.88 15.54 -12.37
C PRO A 58 -15.55 14.25 -11.86
N ILE A 59 -16.33 14.37 -10.79
CA ILE A 59 -17.21 13.32 -10.27
C ILE A 59 -18.49 13.31 -11.11
N ASP A 60 -18.83 12.17 -11.71
CA ASP A 60 -20.02 12.04 -12.56
C ASP A 60 -21.28 11.84 -11.70
N ALA A 61 -21.23 11.00 -10.67
CA ALA A 61 -22.28 10.83 -9.66
C ALA A 61 -21.68 10.66 -8.26
N GLY A 62 -22.52 10.82 -7.24
CA GLY A 62 -22.11 10.80 -5.83
C GLY A 62 -21.64 12.16 -5.32
N LYS A 63 -21.11 12.16 -4.09
CA LYS A 63 -20.66 13.35 -3.37
C LYS A 63 -19.31 13.07 -2.71
N ALA A 64 -18.47 14.10 -2.59
CA ALA A 64 -17.24 14.04 -1.80
C ALA A 64 -17.01 15.38 -1.09
N GLU A 65 -16.54 15.29 0.15
CA GLU A 65 -16.13 16.42 0.96
C GLU A 65 -14.72 16.18 1.52
N ILE A 66 -13.90 17.21 1.51
CA ILE A 66 -12.57 17.25 2.14
C ILE A 66 -12.64 18.25 3.30
N PHE A 67 -12.48 17.76 4.54
CA PHE A 67 -12.66 18.57 5.75
C PHE A 67 -13.99 19.35 5.77
N GLY A 68 -15.07 18.75 5.26
CA GLY A 68 -16.38 19.38 5.16
C GLY A 68 -16.55 20.36 3.99
N VAL A 69 -15.53 20.49 3.11
CA VAL A 69 -15.61 21.31 1.89
C VAL A 69 -16.01 20.44 0.71
N ASP A 70 -17.12 20.74 0.05
CA ASP A 70 -17.61 20.01 -1.12
C ASP A 70 -16.61 20.12 -2.29
N VAL A 71 -16.18 18.94 -2.79
CA VAL A 71 -15.15 18.82 -3.84
C VAL A 71 -15.62 19.42 -5.17
N LYS A 72 -16.90 19.28 -5.50
CA LYS A 72 -17.47 19.73 -6.76
C LYS A 72 -17.81 21.23 -6.72
N ALA A 73 -18.38 21.71 -5.59
CA ALA A 73 -18.78 23.10 -5.44
C ALA A 73 -17.59 24.05 -5.20
N HIS A 74 -16.57 23.57 -4.48
CA HIS A 74 -15.46 24.42 -4.00
C HIS A 74 -14.08 23.85 -4.34
N PRO A 75 -13.77 23.49 -5.59
CA PRO A 75 -12.51 22.81 -5.95
C PRO A 75 -11.26 23.63 -5.64
N HIS A 76 -11.34 24.97 -5.68
CA HIS A 76 -10.22 25.84 -5.29
C HIS A 76 -9.87 25.77 -3.81
N GLN A 77 -10.89 25.70 -2.93
CA GLN A 77 -10.67 25.55 -1.50
C GLN A 77 -10.10 24.17 -1.18
N VAL A 78 -10.63 23.11 -1.82
CA VAL A 78 -10.11 21.74 -1.67
C VAL A 78 -8.62 21.67 -2.05
N ARG A 79 -8.21 22.28 -3.17
CA ARG A 79 -6.78 22.31 -3.58
C ARG A 79 -5.84 23.01 -2.60
N GLN A 80 -6.35 23.87 -1.74
CA GLN A 80 -5.55 24.46 -0.66
C GLN A 80 -5.36 23.52 0.54
N LEU A 81 -6.22 22.51 0.68
CA LEU A 81 -6.21 21.54 1.77
C LEU A 81 -5.46 20.25 1.42
N VAL A 82 -5.11 20.05 0.15
CA VAL A 82 -4.53 18.80 -0.32
C VAL A 82 -3.17 18.97 -0.95
N GLY A 83 -2.27 18.04 -0.68
CA GLY A 83 -1.05 17.79 -1.44
C GLY A 83 -1.22 16.52 -2.28
N VAL A 84 -0.74 16.52 -3.51
CA VAL A 84 -0.87 15.38 -4.41
C VAL A 84 0.49 15.02 -4.99
N THR A 85 0.90 13.76 -4.86
CA THR A 85 2.01 13.19 -5.62
C THR A 85 1.46 12.17 -6.62
N GLY A 86 1.71 12.40 -7.91
CA GLY A 86 1.30 11.49 -8.97
C GLY A 86 2.33 10.37 -9.21
N GLN A 87 2.06 9.48 -10.16
CA GLN A 87 2.98 8.41 -10.57
C GLN A 87 4.27 8.95 -11.21
N TYR A 88 4.21 10.12 -11.83
CA TYR A 88 5.37 10.78 -12.44
C TYR A 88 5.81 11.97 -11.60
N ALA A 89 7.12 12.09 -11.42
CA ALA A 89 7.69 13.23 -10.70
C ALA A 89 7.41 14.53 -11.48
N SER A 90 6.88 15.53 -10.77
CA SER A 90 6.56 16.85 -11.34
C SER A 90 7.77 17.78 -11.39
N VAL A 91 8.94 17.31 -10.95
CA VAL A 91 10.17 18.10 -10.85
C VAL A 91 10.88 18.25 -12.21
N ASP A 92 11.42 19.44 -12.47
CA ASP A 92 12.22 19.71 -13.69
C ASP A 92 13.61 19.08 -13.56
N GLU A 93 13.97 18.23 -14.51
CA GLU A 93 15.23 17.49 -14.51
C GLU A 93 16.46 18.36 -14.70
N ASN A 94 16.33 19.55 -15.30
CA ASN A 94 17.42 20.48 -15.55
C ASN A 94 17.74 21.35 -14.34
N LEU A 95 16.82 21.49 -13.41
CA LEU A 95 16.99 22.23 -12.17
C LEU A 95 17.62 21.35 -11.08
N THR A 96 18.23 22.00 -10.11
CA THR A 96 18.67 21.36 -8.86
C THR A 96 17.49 21.09 -7.94
N ALA A 97 17.68 20.26 -6.90
CA ALA A 97 16.64 19.99 -5.93
C ALA A 97 16.16 21.28 -5.23
N THR A 98 17.08 22.15 -4.82
CA THR A 98 16.73 23.43 -4.20
C THR A 98 15.96 24.33 -5.18
N GLU A 99 16.40 24.44 -6.43
CA GLU A 99 15.72 25.28 -7.44
C GLU A 99 14.30 24.80 -7.70
N ASN A 100 14.08 23.48 -7.81
CA ASN A 100 12.74 22.90 -7.93
C ASN A 100 11.84 23.30 -6.76
N LEU A 101 12.26 23.05 -5.52
CA LEU A 101 11.44 23.39 -4.34
C LEU A 101 11.20 24.89 -4.22
N VAL A 102 12.20 25.73 -4.49
CA VAL A 102 12.02 27.19 -4.49
C VAL A 102 11.03 27.62 -5.57
N LEU A 103 11.10 27.04 -6.77
CA LEU A 103 10.15 27.30 -7.85
C LEU A 103 8.72 26.98 -7.42
N PHE A 104 8.47 25.76 -6.88
CA PHE A 104 7.15 25.37 -6.37
C PHE A 104 6.69 26.28 -5.24
N GLY A 105 7.55 26.61 -4.27
CA GLY A 105 7.22 27.55 -3.20
C GLY A 105 6.80 28.93 -3.73
N ARG A 106 7.49 29.42 -4.78
CA ARG A 106 7.11 30.68 -5.44
C ARG A 106 5.77 30.58 -6.17
N LEU A 107 5.49 29.46 -6.84
CA LEU A 107 4.19 29.22 -7.47
C LEU A 107 3.05 29.13 -6.45
N LEU A 108 3.32 28.66 -5.24
CA LEU A 108 2.40 28.65 -4.11
C LEU A 108 2.27 30.03 -3.41
N GLY A 109 2.93 31.08 -3.93
CA GLY A 109 2.81 32.44 -3.41
C GLY A 109 3.78 32.78 -2.27
N MET A 110 4.72 31.90 -1.91
CA MET A 110 5.72 32.20 -0.88
C MET A 110 6.69 33.31 -1.33
N SER A 111 7.19 34.10 -0.39
CA SER A 111 8.32 34.99 -0.64
C SER A 111 9.58 34.17 -0.98
N GLY A 112 10.54 34.73 -1.73
CA GLY A 112 11.77 33.99 -2.08
C GLY A 112 12.56 33.53 -0.84
N LYS A 113 12.54 34.30 0.26
CA LYS A 113 13.17 33.93 1.54
C LYS A 113 12.43 32.76 2.19
N ALA A 114 11.10 32.81 2.24
CA ALA A 114 10.29 31.73 2.84
C ALA A 114 10.40 30.43 2.02
N ALA A 115 10.33 30.51 0.69
CA ALA A 115 10.48 29.34 -0.19
C ALA A 115 11.85 28.68 -0.02
N ARG A 116 12.94 29.44 0.11
CA ARG A 116 14.28 28.89 0.35
C ARG A 116 14.38 28.20 1.71
N ALA A 117 13.89 28.83 2.79
CA ALA A 117 13.89 28.25 4.12
C ALA A 117 13.08 26.93 4.17
N ALA A 118 11.87 26.92 3.59
CA ALA A 118 11.06 25.71 3.50
C ALA A 118 11.73 24.62 2.66
N SER A 119 12.44 25.00 1.58
CA SER A 119 13.19 24.05 0.76
C SER A 119 14.33 23.38 1.53
N GLU A 120 15.07 24.16 2.32
CA GLU A 120 16.16 23.64 3.16
C GLU A 120 15.63 22.66 4.22
N GLU A 121 14.55 23.02 4.94
CA GLU A 121 13.88 22.17 5.92
C GLU A 121 13.40 20.84 5.30
N LEU A 122 12.75 20.90 4.13
CA LEU A 122 12.27 19.72 3.44
C LEU A 122 13.41 18.84 2.92
N LEU A 123 14.44 19.41 2.31
CA LEU A 123 15.60 18.64 1.84
C LEU A 123 16.29 17.92 3.00
N GLU A 124 16.37 18.54 4.17
CA GLU A 124 16.89 17.90 5.39
C GLU A 124 16.00 16.74 5.84
N SER A 125 14.69 17.00 6.00
CA SER A 125 13.71 16.00 6.45
C SER A 125 13.65 14.75 5.55
N PHE A 126 13.90 14.95 4.24
CA PHE A 126 13.90 13.88 3.23
C PHE A 126 15.27 13.26 2.97
N GLY A 127 16.32 13.66 3.71
CA GLY A 127 17.68 13.14 3.54
C GLY A 127 18.27 13.45 2.17
N LEU A 128 17.94 14.62 1.60
CA LEU A 128 18.41 15.10 0.29
C LEU A 128 19.38 16.29 0.39
N GLN A 129 19.81 16.65 1.61
CA GLN A 129 20.68 17.82 1.88
C GLN A 129 21.98 17.80 1.09
N GLU A 130 22.68 16.65 1.05
CA GLU A 130 23.93 16.51 0.30
C GLU A 130 23.73 16.63 -1.23
N ALA A 131 22.52 16.34 -1.70
CA ALA A 131 22.15 16.44 -3.11
C ALA A 131 21.44 17.75 -3.48
N ALA A 132 21.27 18.68 -2.55
CA ALA A 132 20.49 19.92 -2.71
C ALA A 132 20.86 20.73 -3.95
N LYS A 133 22.15 20.79 -4.29
CA LYS A 133 22.69 21.53 -5.45
C LYS A 133 22.92 20.65 -6.69
N ARG A 134 22.52 19.37 -6.65
CA ARG A 134 22.65 18.44 -7.78
C ARG A 134 21.42 18.54 -8.67
N GLN A 135 21.61 18.50 -9.98
CA GLN A 135 20.51 18.45 -10.96
C GLN A 135 19.73 17.14 -10.83
N ILE A 136 18.42 17.23 -11.03
CA ILE A 136 17.51 16.08 -10.89
C ILE A 136 17.78 14.98 -11.91
N SER A 137 18.29 15.33 -13.09
CA SER A 137 18.76 14.36 -14.11
C SER A 137 19.78 13.35 -13.55
N LYS A 138 20.50 13.71 -12.48
CA LYS A 138 21.53 12.88 -11.82
C LYS A 138 21.01 12.18 -10.56
N PHE A 139 19.70 12.25 -10.28
CA PHE A 139 19.07 11.59 -9.14
C PHE A 139 18.71 10.14 -9.47
N SER A 140 18.80 9.26 -8.46
CA SER A 140 18.15 7.95 -8.55
C SER A 140 16.62 8.10 -8.54
N GLY A 141 15.89 7.08 -8.99
CA GLY A 141 14.43 7.08 -8.95
C GLY A 141 13.87 7.37 -7.54
N GLY A 142 14.45 6.75 -6.51
CA GLY A 142 14.07 6.99 -5.12
C GLY A 142 14.37 8.41 -4.63
N MET A 143 15.46 9.03 -5.08
CA MET A 143 15.75 10.44 -4.77
C MET A 143 14.74 11.37 -5.45
N ARG A 144 14.40 11.13 -6.71
CA ARG A 144 13.36 11.90 -7.42
C ARG A 144 12.01 11.78 -6.73
N ARG A 145 11.63 10.58 -6.34
CA ARG A 145 10.35 10.33 -5.65
C ARG A 145 10.26 11.04 -4.30
N ARG A 146 11.35 11.02 -3.51
CA ARG A 146 11.42 11.77 -2.24
C ARG A 146 11.34 13.28 -2.47
N LEU A 147 11.98 13.81 -3.51
CA LEU A 147 11.90 15.23 -3.82
C LEU A 147 10.49 15.63 -4.30
N ASP A 148 9.83 14.80 -5.09
CA ASP A 148 8.46 15.04 -5.54
C ASP A 148 7.48 15.07 -4.36
N LEU A 149 7.63 14.14 -3.41
CA LEU A 149 6.88 14.18 -2.17
C LEU A 149 7.18 15.44 -1.35
N ALA A 150 8.47 15.81 -1.22
CA ALA A 150 8.85 17.06 -0.54
C ALA A 150 8.21 18.30 -1.19
N ALA A 151 8.14 18.34 -2.53
CA ALA A 151 7.49 19.45 -3.25
C ALA A 151 5.99 19.55 -2.91
N SER A 152 5.28 18.43 -2.78
CA SER A 152 3.86 18.41 -2.42
C SER A 152 3.58 18.90 -0.99
N LEU A 153 4.60 18.93 -0.15
CA LEU A 153 4.51 19.34 1.26
C LEU A 153 4.87 20.79 1.51
N LEU A 154 5.31 21.54 0.51
CA LEU A 154 5.66 22.95 0.66
C LEU A 154 4.52 23.81 1.25
N SER A 155 3.27 23.46 0.92
CA SER A 155 2.09 24.12 1.48
C SER A 155 1.67 23.58 2.85
N ARG A 156 2.36 22.55 3.38
CA ARG A 156 1.99 21.82 4.61
C ARG A 156 0.51 21.41 4.62
N PRO A 157 0.04 20.67 3.61
CA PRO A 157 -1.37 20.32 3.47
C PRO A 157 -1.80 19.39 4.59
N PRO A 158 -3.02 19.55 5.16
CA PRO A 158 -3.55 18.64 6.18
C PRO A 158 -3.93 17.26 5.62
N LEU A 159 -4.09 17.11 4.30
CA LEU A 159 -4.34 15.84 3.61
C LEU A 159 -3.37 15.66 2.44
N ILE A 160 -2.76 14.49 2.36
CA ILE A 160 -1.79 14.14 1.33
C ILE A 160 -2.30 12.93 0.56
N PHE A 161 -2.39 13.06 -0.76
CA PHE A 161 -2.71 11.97 -1.68
C PHE A 161 -1.44 11.43 -2.31
N LEU A 162 -1.19 10.13 -2.15
CA LEU A 162 -0.05 9.41 -2.68
C LEU A 162 -0.51 8.33 -3.66
N ASP A 163 -0.25 8.52 -4.95
CA ASP A 163 -0.61 7.55 -5.97
C ASP A 163 0.57 6.62 -6.23
N GLU A 164 0.49 5.39 -5.70
CA GLU A 164 1.50 4.34 -5.79
C GLU A 164 2.93 4.83 -5.42
N PRO A 165 3.14 5.31 -4.18
CA PRO A 165 4.34 6.07 -3.82
C PRO A 165 5.64 5.27 -3.91
N THR A 166 5.59 3.94 -3.86
CA THR A 166 6.79 3.08 -3.84
C THR A 166 7.00 2.25 -5.11
N THR A 167 6.15 2.41 -6.13
CA THR A 167 6.28 1.69 -7.39
C THR A 167 7.63 1.97 -8.04
N GLY A 168 8.35 0.90 -8.43
CA GLY A 168 9.67 0.97 -9.06
C GLY A 168 10.83 1.28 -8.11
N LEU A 169 10.61 1.30 -6.80
CA LEU A 169 11.66 1.48 -5.80
C LEU A 169 12.22 0.14 -5.33
N ASP A 170 13.53 0.10 -5.08
CA ASP A 170 14.18 -1.01 -4.40
C ASP A 170 13.71 -1.15 -2.94
N PRO A 171 13.83 -2.34 -2.30
CA PRO A 171 13.31 -2.57 -0.95
C PRO A 171 13.82 -1.60 0.11
N ARG A 172 15.09 -1.18 0.02
CA ARG A 172 15.69 -0.23 0.97
C ARG A 172 15.06 1.16 0.82
N THR A 173 14.93 1.64 -0.40
CA THR A 173 14.34 2.95 -0.70
C THR A 173 12.85 2.96 -0.35
N ARG A 174 12.15 1.82 -0.55
CA ARG A 174 10.75 1.64 -0.13
C ARG A 174 10.59 1.82 1.37
N GLY A 175 11.43 1.17 2.19
CA GLY A 175 11.44 1.33 3.64
C GLY A 175 11.65 2.79 4.07
N GLN A 176 12.58 3.51 3.44
CA GLN A 176 12.80 4.93 3.71
C GLN A 176 11.58 5.81 3.36
N MET A 177 10.85 5.48 2.30
CA MET A 177 9.61 6.16 1.94
C MET A 177 8.51 5.91 2.99
N TRP A 178 8.39 4.69 3.48
CA TRP A 178 7.45 4.35 4.55
C TRP A 178 7.72 5.12 5.84
N ASP A 179 8.99 5.23 6.24
CA ASP A 179 9.38 6.01 7.41
C ASP A 179 9.04 7.50 7.24
N THR A 180 9.22 8.02 6.03
CA THR A 180 8.82 9.38 5.69
C THR A 180 7.31 9.58 5.85
N ILE A 181 6.49 8.67 5.31
CA ILE A 181 5.03 8.74 5.42
C ILE A 181 4.59 8.68 6.89
N ARG A 182 5.17 7.78 7.69
CA ARG A 182 4.90 7.71 9.15
C ARG A 182 5.23 9.01 9.86
N THR A 183 6.34 9.65 9.50
CA THR A 183 6.75 10.94 10.08
C THR A 183 5.74 12.05 9.75
N LEU A 184 5.20 12.07 8.53
CA LEU A 184 4.18 13.05 8.14
C LEU A 184 2.89 12.90 8.95
N VAL A 185 2.45 11.68 9.16
CA VAL A 185 1.24 11.40 9.95
C VAL A 185 1.47 11.68 11.43
N ALA A 186 2.63 11.34 11.97
CA ALA A 186 3.02 11.74 13.34
C ALA A 186 3.06 13.27 13.52
N GLY A 187 3.33 14.01 12.44
CA GLY A 187 3.22 15.49 12.39
C GLY A 187 1.81 16.03 12.26
N GLY A 188 0.78 15.17 12.23
CA GLY A 188 -0.64 15.54 12.19
C GLY A 188 -1.27 15.58 10.80
N SER A 189 -0.55 15.23 9.73
CA SER A 189 -1.13 15.10 8.39
C SER A 189 -1.98 13.82 8.28
N THR A 190 -3.00 13.87 7.43
CA THR A 190 -3.76 12.69 7.00
C THR A 190 -3.19 12.21 5.67
N VAL A 191 -3.09 10.92 5.46
CA VAL A 191 -2.58 10.36 4.20
C VAL A 191 -3.60 9.40 3.60
N LEU A 192 -3.93 9.59 2.32
CA LEU A 192 -4.57 8.58 1.48
C LEU A 192 -3.55 8.10 0.46
N LEU A 193 -3.21 6.82 0.53
CA LEU A 193 -2.32 6.20 -0.44
C LEU A 193 -3.06 5.15 -1.27
N THR A 194 -2.75 5.10 -2.57
CA THR A 194 -3.14 3.98 -3.41
C THR A 194 -1.96 3.03 -3.57
N THR A 195 -2.22 1.74 -3.60
CA THR A 195 -1.18 0.74 -3.84
C THR A 195 -1.74 -0.55 -4.43
N GLN A 196 -0.91 -1.28 -5.14
CA GLN A 196 -1.15 -2.68 -5.51
C GLN A 196 -0.32 -3.64 -4.66
N TYR A 197 0.61 -3.13 -3.85
CA TYR A 197 1.49 -3.93 -3.00
C TYR A 197 0.83 -4.16 -1.64
N LEU A 198 0.59 -5.44 -1.34
CA LEU A 198 -0.06 -5.85 -0.10
C LEU A 198 0.79 -5.59 1.13
N ASP A 199 2.11 -5.75 1.00
CA ASP A 199 3.08 -5.44 2.05
C ASP A 199 3.09 -3.94 2.41
N GLU A 200 2.93 -3.04 1.43
CA GLU A 200 2.83 -1.61 1.68
C GLU A 200 1.56 -1.26 2.46
N ALA A 201 0.41 -1.80 2.04
CA ALA A 201 -0.84 -1.60 2.75
C ALA A 201 -0.78 -2.15 4.19
N ASP A 202 -0.22 -3.35 4.38
CA ASP A 202 -0.06 -4.00 5.68
C ASP A 202 0.85 -3.22 6.64
N GLN A 203 1.92 -2.62 6.12
CA GLN A 203 2.93 -1.93 6.93
C GLN A 203 2.58 -0.48 7.24
N LEU A 204 1.82 0.20 6.39
CA LEU A 204 1.58 1.64 6.50
C LEU A 204 0.17 2.00 6.92
N ALA A 205 -0.84 1.28 6.42
CA ALA A 205 -2.21 1.73 6.54
C ALA A 205 -2.82 1.37 7.90
N ASP A 206 -3.43 2.36 8.56
CA ASP A 206 -4.26 2.13 9.73
C ASP A 206 -5.58 1.42 9.34
N ARG A 207 -6.12 1.79 8.17
CA ARG A 207 -7.30 1.16 7.54
C ARG A 207 -7.07 1.03 6.04
N ILE A 208 -7.64 -0.02 5.47
CA ILE A 208 -7.51 -0.38 4.07
C ILE A 208 -8.89 -0.56 3.47
N ALA A 209 -9.16 0.13 2.35
CA ALA A 209 -10.25 -0.19 1.46
C ALA A 209 -9.70 -1.03 0.29
N VAL A 210 -10.25 -2.22 0.11
CA VAL A 210 -9.94 -3.08 -1.03
C VAL A 210 -10.90 -2.75 -2.17
N ILE A 211 -10.34 -2.36 -3.32
CA ILE A 211 -11.11 -2.02 -4.52
C ILE A 211 -10.79 -3.01 -5.63
N ASP A 212 -11.84 -3.56 -6.23
CA ASP A 212 -11.75 -4.39 -7.44
C ASP A 212 -12.81 -3.96 -8.46
N ARG A 213 -12.41 -3.82 -9.72
CA ARG A 213 -13.30 -3.47 -10.86
C ARG A 213 -14.21 -2.28 -10.58
N GLY A 214 -13.68 -1.25 -9.95
CA GLY A 214 -14.41 -0.01 -9.64
C GLY A 214 -15.29 -0.04 -8.40
N VAL A 215 -15.34 -1.15 -7.66
CA VAL A 215 -16.20 -1.34 -6.48
C VAL A 215 -15.36 -1.56 -5.23
N LYS A 216 -15.78 -1.02 -4.09
CA LYS A 216 -15.19 -1.34 -2.79
C LYS A 216 -15.71 -2.70 -2.31
N VAL A 217 -14.83 -3.71 -2.23
CA VAL A 217 -15.18 -5.08 -1.84
C VAL A 217 -15.00 -5.36 -0.35
N ALA A 218 -14.10 -4.64 0.32
CA ALA A 218 -13.91 -4.75 1.77
C ALA A 218 -13.28 -3.47 2.33
N GLU A 219 -13.42 -3.25 3.65
CA GLU A 219 -12.75 -2.18 4.38
C GLU A 219 -12.52 -2.60 5.83
N GLY A 220 -11.36 -2.30 6.39
CA GLY A 220 -11.01 -2.58 7.78
C GLY A 220 -9.54 -2.31 8.06
N THR A 221 -9.11 -2.59 9.30
CA THR A 221 -7.68 -2.68 9.61
C THR A 221 -7.09 -3.93 8.93
N SER A 222 -5.76 -3.96 8.74
CA SER A 222 -5.10 -5.16 8.20
C SER A 222 -5.49 -6.42 8.98
N GLU A 223 -5.52 -6.34 10.30
CA GLU A 223 -5.91 -7.45 11.18
C GLU A 223 -7.36 -7.89 10.97
N GLN A 224 -8.30 -6.93 10.88
CA GLN A 224 -9.71 -7.23 10.61
C GLN A 224 -9.90 -7.93 9.26
N LEU A 225 -9.21 -7.46 8.23
CA LEU A 225 -9.27 -8.06 6.89
C LEU A 225 -8.69 -9.48 6.91
N LYS A 226 -7.55 -9.70 7.54
CA LYS A 226 -6.93 -11.03 7.67
C LYS A 226 -7.85 -12.00 8.41
N THR A 227 -8.45 -11.58 9.53
CA THR A 227 -9.37 -12.41 10.32
C THR A 227 -10.66 -12.75 9.57
N SER A 228 -11.11 -11.89 8.63
CA SER A 228 -12.35 -12.14 7.87
C SER A 228 -12.25 -13.33 6.90
N VAL A 229 -11.05 -13.76 6.52
CA VAL A 229 -10.82 -14.80 5.50
C VAL A 229 -10.46 -16.13 6.12
N GLY A 230 -9.94 -16.14 7.33
CA GLY A 230 -9.58 -17.39 7.98
C GLY A 230 -8.95 -17.22 9.35
N ASN A 231 -8.77 -18.35 9.99
CA ASN A 231 -8.11 -18.44 11.28
C ASN A 231 -6.58 -18.54 11.09
N SER A 232 -5.83 -18.20 12.14
CA SER A 232 -4.39 -18.46 12.18
C SER A 232 -4.09 -19.93 11.97
N THR A 233 -2.98 -20.26 11.34
CA THR A 233 -2.53 -21.65 11.14
C THR A 233 -1.27 -21.90 11.98
N LEU A 234 -1.31 -22.93 12.82
CA LEU A 234 -0.15 -23.43 13.54
C LEU A 234 0.61 -24.42 12.66
N HIS A 235 1.82 -24.08 12.29
CA HIS A 235 2.74 -24.94 11.55
C HIS A 235 3.73 -25.58 12.53
N LEU A 236 3.68 -26.90 12.65
CA LEU A 236 4.59 -27.67 13.49
C LEU A 236 5.49 -28.55 12.64
N ARG A 237 6.75 -28.63 13.00
CA ARG A 237 7.69 -29.62 12.46
C ARG A 237 8.22 -30.46 13.63
N LEU A 238 8.04 -31.76 13.53
CA LEU A 238 8.47 -32.72 14.53
C LEU A 238 9.93 -33.11 14.32
N SER A 239 10.63 -33.43 15.44
CA SER A 239 11.99 -33.97 15.38
C SER A 239 12.00 -35.41 14.85
N ASP A 240 10.96 -36.17 15.18
CA ASP A 240 10.76 -37.55 14.71
C ASP A 240 9.52 -37.63 13.80
N LYS A 241 9.78 -37.85 12.50
CA LYS A 241 8.73 -37.94 11.48
C LYS A 241 7.77 -39.13 11.68
N THR A 242 8.19 -40.16 12.38
CA THR A 242 7.34 -41.34 12.66
C THR A 242 6.23 -41.01 13.60
N GLN A 243 6.31 -39.95 14.38
CA GLN A 243 5.33 -39.51 15.36
C GLN A 243 4.24 -38.57 14.79
N VAL A 244 4.24 -38.30 13.47
CA VAL A 244 3.28 -37.36 12.85
C VAL A 244 1.84 -37.74 13.10
N ALA A 245 1.49 -39.02 12.98
CA ALA A 245 0.12 -39.51 13.25
C ALA A 245 -0.31 -39.35 14.73
N THR A 246 0.62 -39.61 15.65
CA THR A 246 0.36 -39.45 17.11
C THR A 246 0.23 -37.94 17.45
N ALA A 247 1.08 -37.13 16.89
CA ALA A 247 1.01 -35.65 17.04
C ALA A 247 -0.33 -35.12 16.53
N ALA A 248 -0.77 -35.59 15.36
CA ALA A 248 -2.04 -35.19 14.78
C ALA A 248 -3.22 -35.49 15.72
N ALA A 249 -3.26 -36.67 16.33
CA ALA A 249 -4.30 -37.02 17.29
C ALA A 249 -4.31 -36.12 18.54
N VAL A 250 -3.13 -35.74 19.04
CA VAL A 250 -3.00 -34.78 20.15
C VAL A 250 -3.49 -33.39 19.73
N VAL A 251 -3.09 -32.93 18.57
CA VAL A 251 -3.49 -31.62 18.02
C VAL A 251 -5.00 -31.56 17.83
N GLU A 252 -5.60 -32.57 17.18
CA GLU A 252 -7.04 -32.65 16.96
C GLU A 252 -7.82 -32.67 18.29
N LYS A 253 -7.34 -33.39 19.29
CA LYS A 253 -7.95 -33.43 20.63
C LYS A 253 -7.94 -32.07 21.33
N VAL A 254 -6.86 -31.27 21.14
CA VAL A 254 -6.70 -29.96 21.79
C VAL A 254 -7.48 -28.88 21.04
N THR A 255 -7.41 -28.89 19.72
CA THR A 255 -7.98 -27.80 18.89
C THR A 255 -9.44 -28.06 18.51
N GLY A 256 -9.86 -29.32 18.41
CA GLY A 256 -11.12 -29.75 17.82
C GLY A 256 -11.09 -29.75 16.28
N GLU A 257 -9.97 -29.30 15.67
CA GLU A 257 -9.80 -29.19 14.24
C GLU A 257 -8.90 -30.31 13.72
N ARG A 258 -9.20 -30.81 12.52
CA ARG A 258 -8.42 -31.89 11.89
C ARG A 258 -7.15 -31.29 11.23
N PRO A 259 -5.95 -31.68 11.67
CA PRO A 259 -4.72 -31.14 11.11
C PRO A 259 -4.43 -31.70 9.71
N VAL A 260 -3.79 -30.87 8.87
CA VAL A 260 -3.22 -31.26 7.59
C VAL A 260 -1.80 -31.77 7.82
N LEU A 261 -1.49 -32.95 7.28
CA LEU A 261 -0.22 -33.63 7.52
C LEU A 261 0.67 -33.58 6.31
N THR A 262 1.96 -33.34 6.54
CA THR A 262 3.05 -33.50 5.57
C THR A 262 4.10 -34.50 6.13
N PRO A 263 3.81 -35.82 6.09
CA PRO A 263 4.62 -36.81 6.80
C PRO A 263 6.07 -36.84 6.36
N GLU A 264 6.34 -36.66 5.05
CA GLU A 264 7.69 -36.62 4.48
C GLU A 264 8.57 -35.53 5.08
N ALA A 265 7.96 -34.39 5.43
CA ALA A 265 8.62 -33.26 6.07
C ALA A 265 8.52 -33.28 7.61
N GLY A 266 7.78 -34.24 8.19
CA GLY A 266 7.50 -34.25 9.63
C GLY A 266 6.57 -33.11 10.06
N GLY A 267 5.70 -32.63 9.14
CA GLY A 267 4.86 -31.45 9.34
C GLY A 267 3.44 -31.80 9.80
N VAL A 268 2.92 -30.98 10.73
CA VAL A 268 1.53 -31.00 11.18
C VAL A 268 1.04 -29.54 11.19
N ASN A 269 0.03 -29.24 10.39
CA ASN A 269 -0.54 -27.90 10.25
C ASN A 269 -1.99 -27.92 10.71
N VAL A 270 -2.40 -26.98 11.56
CA VAL A 270 -3.77 -26.92 12.07
C VAL A 270 -4.26 -25.48 12.12
N SER A 271 -5.51 -25.26 11.73
CA SER A 271 -6.19 -23.99 11.90
C SER A 271 -6.52 -23.75 13.38
N LEU A 272 -6.27 -22.54 13.86
CA LEU A 272 -6.52 -22.14 15.24
C LEU A 272 -7.55 -21.00 15.24
N ALA A 273 -8.68 -21.21 15.89
CA ALA A 273 -9.67 -20.14 16.10
C ALA A 273 -9.12 -18.97 16.93
N ASP A 274 -8.13 -19.25 17.78
CA ASP A 274 -7.42 -18.30 18.61
C ASP A 274 -5.92 -18.68 18.65
N ALA A 275 -5.02 -17.73 18.41
CA ALA A 275 -3.58 -17.95 18.43
C ALA A 275 -3.06 -18.44 19.78
N ASP A 276 -3.72 -18.08 20.90
CA ASP A 276 -3.36 -18.53 22.26
C ASP A 276 -3.49 -20.05 22.41
N ARG A 277 -4.34 -20.72 21.63
CA ARG A 277 -4.44 -22.18 21.62
C ARG A 277 -3.19 -22.90 21.13
N ALA A 278 -2.28 -22.19 20.47
CA ALA A 278 -0.98 -22.75 20.12
C ALA A 278 -0.19 -23.21 21.37
N ALA A 279 -0.30 -22.48 22.47
CA ALA A 279 0.35 -22.85 23.73
C ALA A 279 -0.21 -24.19 24.26
N ASP A 280 -1.51 -24.38 24.23
CA ASP A 280 -2.16 -25.63 24.67
C ASP A 280 -1.72 -26.81 23.81
N VAL A 281 -1.61 -26.63 22.50
CA VAL A 281 -1.11 -27.65 21.57
C VAL A 281 0.33 -28.05 21.92
N LEU A 282 1.21 -27.06 22.13
CA LEU A 282 2.61 -27.32 22.49
C LEU A 282 2.74 -28.06 23.84
N ILE A 283 1.94 -27.69 24.82
CA ILE A 283 1.87 -28.38 26.12
C ILE A 283 1.36 -29.83 25.94
N GLY A 284 0.32 -30.02 25.14
CA GLY A 284 -0.24 -31.34 24.84
C GLY A 284 0.78 -32.28 24.18
N LEU A 285 1.51 -31.79 23.20
CA LEU A 285 2.58 -32.53 22.52
C LEU A 285 3.75 -32.87 23.47
N ARG A 286 4.14 -31.93 24.32
CA ARG A 286 5.16 -32.17 25.35
C ARG A 286 4.75 -33.26 26.33
N HIS A 287 3.50 -33.27 26.81
CA HIS A 287 2.98 -34.30 27.68
C HIS A 287 2.91 -35.67 26.99
N ALA A 288 2.71 -35.71 25.67
CA ALA A 288 2.75 -36.94 24.89
C ALA A 288 4.18 -37.41 24.55
N GLY A 289 5.23 -36.70 25.01
CA GLY A 289 6.63 -37.04 24.75
C GLY A 289 7.07 -36.75 23.32
N ILE A 290 6.36 -35.89 22.60
CA ILE A 290 6.63 -35.55 21.20
C ILE A 290 7.52 -34.30 21.16
N SER A 291 8.70 -34.43 20.55
CA SER A 291 9.65 -33.33 20.39
C SER A 291 9.41 -32.56 19.10
N ILE A 292 9.44 -31.23 19.20
CA ILE A 292 9.18 -30.28 18.12
C ILE A 292 10.48 -29.60 17.72
N THR A 293 10.77 -29.52 16.42
CA THR A 293 11.90 -28.77 15.88
C THR A 293 11.55 -27.30 15.65
N THR A 294 10.36 -27.03 15.10
CA THR A 294 9.85 -25.68 14.89
C THR A 294 8.36 -25.63 15.15
N ALA A 295 7.90 -24.53 15.71
CA ALA A 295 6.51 -24.16 15.83
C ALA A 295 6.35 -22.70 15.39
N ASN A 296 5.46 -22.45 14.46
CA ASN A 296 5.17 -21.12 13.95
C ASN A 296 3.66 -20.93 13.84
N VAL A 297 3.15 -19.83 14.39
CA VAL A 297 1.76 -19.42 14.19
C VAL A 297 1.75 -18.39 13.10
N GLN A 298 1.13 -18.70 11.97
CA GLN A 298 1.01 -17.83 10.82
C GLN A 298 -0.43 -17.34 10.74
N GLN A 299 -0.59 -16.01 10.77
CA GLN A 299 -1.87 -15.37 10.46
C GLN A 299 -2.08 -15.41 8.95
N PRO A 300 -3.34 -15.36 8.47
CA PRO A 300 -3.63 -15.15 7.06
C PRO A 300 -2.91 -13.90 6.54
N THR A 301 -2.47 -13.94 5.29
CA THR A 301 -1.84 -12.82 4.63
C THR A 301 -2.88 -11.94 3.93
N LEU A 302 -2.55 -10.69 3.63
CA LEU A 302 -3.42 -9.87 2.79
C LEU A 302 -3.56 -10.43 1.37
N ASP A 303 -2.59 -11.24 0.88
CA ASP A 303 -2.70 -11.97 -0.39
C ASP A 303 -3.86 -12.97 -0.38
N GLU A 304 -4.00 -13.74 0.71
CA GLU A 304 -5.10 -14.68 0.90
C GLU A 304 -6.44 -13.94 1.01
N VAL A 305 -6.46 -12.79 1.71
CA VAL A 305 -7.64 -11.91 1.78
C VAL A 305 -8.04 -11.45 0.38
N PHE A 306 -7.08 -10.92 -0.38
CA PHE A 306 -7.33 -10.39 -1.70
C PHE A 306 -7.86 -11.48 -2.64
N LEU A 307 -7.21 -12.65 -2.65
CA LEU A 307 -7.62 -13.80 -3.45
C LEU A 307 -9.04 -14.28 -3.09
N ALA A 308 -9.37 -14.35 -1.82
CA ALA A 308 -10.69 -14.79 -1.36
C ALA A 308 -11.80 -13.80 -1.74
N LEU A 309 -11.52 -12.48 -1.71
CA LEU A 309 -12.50 -11.44 -2.00
C LEU A 309 -12.71 -11.21 -3.50
N THR A 310 -11.66 -11.37 -4.32
CA THR A 310 -11.69 -11.00 -5.75
C THR A 310 -11.71 -12.20 -6.69
N GLY A 311 -11.32 -13.39 -6.20
CA GLY A 311 -11.20 -14.62 -6.99
C GLY A 311 -9.96 -14.66 -7.90
N HIS A 312 -9.10 -13.63 -7.85
CA HIS A 312 -7.83 -13.56 -8.60
C HIS A 312 -6.76 -12.87 -7.73
N GLY A 313 -5.49 -13.28 -7.89
CA GLY A 313 -4.36 -12.68 -7.16
C GLY A 313 -4.02 -11.28 -7.68
N THR A 314 -3.40 -10.46 -6.84
CA THR A 314 -2.64 -9.30 -7.31
C THR A 314 -1.43 -9.83 -8.09
N GLU A 315 -1.02 -9.14 -9.17
CA GLU A 315 0.23 -9.48 -9.85
C GLU A 315 1.36 -9.39 -8.82
N SER A 316 1.90 -10.56 -8.45
CA SER A 316 3.07 -10.65 -7.59
C SER A 316 4.22 -9.92 -8.28
N SER A 317 4.98 -9.13 -7.55
CA SER A 317 6.22 -8.51 -8.02
C SER A 317 7.30 -9.59 -8.23
N GLU A 318 7.08 -10.51 -9.16
CA GLU A 318 8.13 -11.38 -9.66
C GLU A 318 9.01 -10.58 -10.62
N ASN A 319 10.27 -10.57 -10.28
CA ASN A 319 11.42 -10.00 -10.96
C ASN A 319 11.36 -10.27 -12.48
N PRO A 320 11.48 -9.27 -13.37
CA PRO A 320 11.63 -9.51 -14.80
C PRO A 320 13.11 -9.83 -15.11
N ALA A 321 13.58 -10.98 -14.63
CA ALA A 321 14.89 -11.50 -14.97
C ALA A 321 14.81 -13.02 -15.08
N GLU A 322 14.11 -13.51 -16.11
CA GLU A 322 14.35 -14.81 -16.72
C GLU A 322 13.37 -15.00 -17.89
N ASN A 323 13.71 -14.44 -19.01
CA ASN A 323 13.17 -14.91 -20.28
C ASN A 323 14.36 -15.30 -21.16
N PRO A 324 14.69 -16.60 -21.26
CA PRO A 324 15.72 -17.05 -22.19
C PRO A 324 15.10 -17.25 -23.59
N ALA A 325 15.67 -16.56 -24.54
CA ALA A 325 15.77 -16.98 -25.95
C ALA A 325 14.49 -16.88 -26.80
N GLU A 326 14.25 -15.71 -27.36
CA GLU A 326 13.65 -15.67 -28.69
C GLU A 326 14.71 -15.97 -29.75
N THR A 327 14.51 -17.11 -30.39
CA THR A 327 15.24 -17.64 -31.51
C THR A 327 15.28 -16.63 -32.66
N ARG A 328 16.47 -16.17 -33.02
CA ARG A 328 16.73 -15.46 -34.26
C ARG A 328 16.35 -16.35 -35.45
N THR A 329 15.33 -15.99 -36.17
CA THR A 329 15.06 -16.50 -37.50
C THR A 329 15.74 -15.59 -38.51
N ASP A 330 16.81 -16.09 -39.12
CA ASP A 330 17.48 -15.49 -40.28
C ASP A 330 16.49 -15.31 -41.42
N ILE A 331 16.27 -14.09 -41.86
CA ILE A 331 15.71 -13.82 -43.18
C ILE A 331 16.87 -13.40 -44.08
N ARG A 332 17.24 -14.33 -44.96
CA ARG A 332 18.11 -14.07 -46.08
C ARG A 332 17.49 -13.04 -47.02
N THR A 333 18.22 -11.99 -47.27
CA THR A 333 18.04 -11.10 -48.43
C THR A 333 18.49 -11.83 -49.67
N GLU A 334 17.58 -12.11 -50.61
CA GLU A 334 17.91 -12.34 -52.01
C GLU A 334 17.97 -11.02 -52.76
N GLU A 335 19.17 -10.73 -53.30
CA GLU A 335 19.38 -9.76 -54.40
C GLU A 335 18.78 -10.35 -55.69
N VAL A 336 18.01 -9.54 -56.40
CA VAL A 336 17.89 -9.69 -57.88
C VAL A 336 17.75 -8.30 -58.52
N ALA A 337 18.76 -8.05 -59.38
CA ALA A 337 18.83 -7.19 -60.59
C ALA A 337 18.31 -5.75 -60.53
#